data_2faef1575a4557da249ae7d46ae47ecb
#
_entry.id   2faef1575a4557da249ae7d46ae47ecb
#
_cell.length_a   1.000
_cell.length_b   1.000
_cell.length_c   1.000
_cell.angle_alpha   90.00
_cell.angle_beta   90.00
_cell.angle_gamma   90.00
#
_symmetry.space_group_name_H-M   'P 1'
#
loop_
_entity.id
_entity.type
_entity.pdbx_description
1 polymer ?
#
loop_
_entity_poly.entity_id
_entity_poly.type
_entity_poly.pdbx_seq_one_letter_code
_entity_poly.pdbx_strand_id
1 'polypeptide(L)'
;MLIPIHDLSQPELLFYTKLNEHQLSQYNAPNPLGYFIAESPKVITRALNADYTPVSMLLDKDHIDAESKALLDLLPETLPIYTASDALLTSLTGFHLTRGALCLFKRKETNSIKKICALAKRIAILEDIV
;
A
#
# COMPACT_ATOMS: atom_id res chain seq x y z
N MET A 1 2.48 15.62 -2.59
CA MET A 1 3.14 16.11 -3.84
C MET A 1 2.93 15.07 -4.95
N LEU A 2 2.29 15.47 -6.07
CA LEU A 2 2.06 14.60 -7.24
C LEU A 2 3.29 14.56 -8.13
N ILE A 3 3.79 13.36 -8.43
CA ILE A 3 5.01 13.12 -9.21
C ILE A 3 4.62 12.28 -10.44
N PRO A 4 4.55 12.88 -11.65
CA PRO A 4 4.27 12.09 -12.84
C PRO A 4 5.44 11.17 -13.17
N ILE A 5 5.13 9.91 -13.48
CA ILE A 5 6.11 8.91 -13.91
C ILE A 5 5.86 8.50 -15.36
N HIS A 6 6.95 8.32 -16.09
CA HIS A 6 6.94 7.92 -17.49
C HIS A 6 7.72 6.62 -17.73
N ASP A 7 8.48 6.18 -16.73
CA ASP A 7 9.31 4.98 -16.78
C ASP A 7 9.21 4.24 -15.43
N LEU A 8 9.02 2.93 -15.52
CA LEU A 8 8.87 2.02 -14.39
C LEU A 8 10.19 1.53 -13.80
N SER A 9 11.30 1.84 -14.45
CA SER A 9 12.65 1.45 -13.98
C SER A 9 13.18 2.33 -12.85
N GLN A 10 12.45 3.38 -12.48
CA GLN A 10 12.84 4.30 -11.41
C GLN A 10 12.99 3.55 -10.07
N PRO A 11 14.07 3.77 -9.32
CA PRO A 11 14.34 3.10 -8.05
C PRO A 11 13.22 3.26 -7.02
N GLU A 12 12.53 4.40 -7.03
CA GLU A 12 11.42 4.73 -6.14
C GLU A 12 10.22 3.80 -6.33
N LEU A 13 10.11 3.18 -7.51
CA LEU A 13 9.02 2.26 -7.85
C LEU A 13 9.35 0.79 -7.57
N LEU A 14 10.55 0.50 -7.06
CA LEU A 14 11.02 -0.86 -6.76
C LEU A 14 9.99 -1.68 -5.98
N PHE A 15 9.37 -1.06 -4.97
CA PHE A 15 8.39 -1.72 -4.10
C PHE A 15 7.11 -2.15 -4.85
N TYR A 16 6.76 -1.45 -5.92
CA TYR A 16 5.58 -1.74 -6.73
C TYR A 16 5.86 -2.67 -7.91
N THR A 17 7.12 -2.70 -8.39
CA THR A 17 7.47 -3.32 -9.67
C THR A 17 8.19 -4.66 -9.54
N LYS A 18 8.99 -4.84 -8.47
CA LYS A 18 9.96 -5.95 -8.39
C LYS A 18 9.82 -6.82 -7.15
N LEU A 19 9.08 -6.37 -6.13
CA LEU A 19 8.98 -7.07 -4.87
C LEU A 19 7.59 -7.68 -4.70
N ASN A 20 7.52 -8.98 -4.43
CA ASN A 20 6.30 -9.64 -4.00
C ASN A 20 6.04 -9.41 -2.49
N GLU A 21 4.88 -9.82 -1.99
CA GLU A 21 4.49 -9.61 -0.59
C GLU A 21 5.49 -10.21 0.41
N HIS A 22 6.03 -11.38 0.12
CA HIS A 22 7.03 -12.01 0.99
C HIS A 22 8.32 -11.17 1.03
N GLN A 23 8.81 -10.71 -0.12
CA GLN A 23 9.99 -9.85 -0.20
C GLN A 23 9.75 -8.49 0.48
N LEU A 24 8.57 -7.90 0.33
CA LEU A 24 8.19 -6.67 1.03
C LEU A 24 8.20 -6.86 2.55
N SER A 25 7.69 -7.98 3.04
CA SER A 25 7.67 -8.30 4.48
C SER A 25 9.06 -8.51 5.06
N GLN A 26 10.02 -8.92 4.25
CA GLN A 26 11.42 -9.16 4.63
C GLN A 26 12.34 -7.96 4.34
N TYR A 27 11.84 -6.95 3.66
CA TYR A 27 12.61 -5.76 3.31
C TYR A 27 12.78 -4.85 4.53
N ASN A 28 13.92 -4.97 5.21
CA ASN A 28 14.15 -4.41 6.54
C ASN A 28 14.86 -3.06 6.57
N ALA A 29 15.02 -2.39 5.43
CA ALA A 29 15.64 -1.07 5.37
C ALA A 29 14.68 -0.03 4.75
N PRO A 30 14.47 1.13 5.38
CA PRO A 30 14.85 1.51 6.74
C PRO A 30 13.89 1.01 7.84
N ASN A 31 12.78 0.33 7.49
CA ASN A 31 11.86 -0.22 8.49
C ASN A 31 12.21 -1.69 8.80
N PRO A 32 12.67 -2.02 10.02
CA PRO A 32 13.09 -3.37 10.38
C PRO A 32 11.95 -4.40 10.36
N LEU A 33 10.71 -3.95 10.38
CA LEU A 33 9.52 -4.80 10.35
C LEU A 33 8.99 -5.07 8.94
N GLY A 34 9.63 -4.45 7.91
CA GLY A 34 9.23 -4.59 6.53
C GLY A 34 8.04 -3.72 6.13
N TYR A 35 7.46 -4.03 4.99
CA TYR A 35 6.42 -3.24 4.34
C TYR A 35 5.26 -4.12 3.86
N PHE A 36 4.16 -3.47 3.46
CA PHE A 36 3.07 -4.08 2.72
C PHE A 36 2.44 -3.05 1.78
N ILE A 37 1.77 -3.52 0.75
CA ILE A 37 1.00 -2.68 -0.16
C ILE A 37 -0.49 -2.87 0.12
N ALA A 38 -1.21 -1.76 0.26
CA ALA A 38 -2.67 -1.74 0.27
C ALA A 38 -3.17 -1.33 -1.12
N GLU A 39 -4.08 -2.10 -1.68
CA GLU A 39 -4.71 -1.85 -2.97
C GLU A 39 -6.12 -1.30 -2.77
N SER A 40 -6.46 -0.29 -3.54
CA SER A 40 -7.71 0.46 -3.55
C SER A 40 -7.84 1.56 -2.49
N PRO A 41 -8.54 2.66 -2.82
CA PRO A 41 -8.78 3.77 -1.88
C PRO A 41 -9.37 3.29 -0.56
N LYS A 42 -10.31 2.35 -0.60
CA LYS A 42 -11.00 1.82 0.58
C LYS A 42 -10.08 1.06 1.54
N VAL A 43 -9.19 0.22 1.00
CA VAL A 43 -8.22 -0.54 1.81
C VAL A 43 -7.14 0.39 2.34
N ILE A 44 -6.68 1.35 1.54
CA ILE A 44 -5.71 2.38 1.96
C ILE A 44 -6.28 3.20 3.13
N THR A 45 -7.53 3.67 3.02
CA THR A 45 -8.21 4.40 4.12
C THR A 45 -8.30 3.56 5.40
N ARG A 46 -8.58 2.25 5.28
CA ARG A 46 -8.59 1.35 6.44
C ARG A 46 -7.22 1.21 7.09
N ALA A 47 -6.15 1.16 6.29
CA ALA A 47 -4.78 1.12 6.82
C ALA A 47 -4.43 2.42 7.55
N LEU A 48 -4.79 3.58 6.98
CA LEU A 48 -4.63 4.88 7.64
C LEU A 48 -5.38 4.96 8.96
N ASN A 49 -6.64 4.55 8.98
CA ASN A 49 -7.48 4.52 10.20
C ASN A 49 -6.98 3.52 11.26
N ALA A 50 -6.18 2.55 10.85
CA ALA A 50 -5.50 1.61 11.75
C ALA A 50 -4.09 2.09 12.13
N ASP A 51 -3.78 3.38 11.94
CA ASP A 51 -2.51 4.03 12.29
C ASP A 51 -1.27 3.42 11.62
N TYR A 52 -1.42 2.87 10.40
CA TYR A 52 -0.27 2.51 9.59
C TYR A 52 0.32 3.75 8.91
N THR A 53 1.63 3.82 8.87
CA THR A 53 2.36 4.95 8.28
C THR A 53 2.55 4.73 6.78
N PRO A 54 1.97 5.58 5.90
CA PRO A 54 2.20 5.51 4.48
C PRO A 54 3.62 5.98 4.14
N VAL A 55 4.20 5.40 3.10
CA VAL A 55 5.57 5.69 2.60
C VAL A 55 5.51 6.37 1.25
N SER A 56 4.69 5.85 0.37
CA SER A 56 4.44 6.39 -0.98
C SER A 56 3.11 5.84 -1.50
N MET A 57 2.61 6.46 -2.57
CA MET A 57 1.41 6.02 -3.26
C MET A 57 1.66 5.99 -4.77
N LEU A 58 1.06 5.03 -5.46
CA LEU A 58 0.99 4.96 -6.90
C LEU A 58 -0.48 5.07 -7.32
N LEU A 59 -0.78 6.06 -8.16
CA LEU A 59 -2.16 6.44 -8.53
C LEU A 59 -2.32 6.41 -10.05
N ASP A 60 -3.41 5.79 -10.50
CA ASP A 60 -3.86 5.91 -11.89
C ASP A 60 -4.45 7.31 -12.11
N LYS A 61 -3.78 8.12 -12.93
CA LYS A 61 -4.22 9.49 -13.24
C LYS A 61 -5.47 9.54 -14.12
N ASP A 62 -5.77 8.44 -14.83
CA ASP A 62 -6.86 8.38 -15.81
C ASP A 62 -8.19 7.95 -15.13
N HIS A 63 -8.12 7.39 -13.91
CA HIS A 63 -9.28 6.90 -13.16
C HIS A 63 -9.32 7.44 -11.71
N ILE A 64 -9.34 8.77 -11.57
CA ILE A 64 -9.47 9.41 -10.25
C ILE A 64 -10.96 9.65 -9.95
N ASP A 65 -11.55 8.75 -9.20
CA ASP A 65 -12.93 8.85 -8.74
C ASP A 65 -13.10 9.68 -7.45
N ALA A 66 -14.31 9.75 -6.93
CA ALA A 66 -14.60 10.49 -5.69
C ALA A 66 -13.91 9.87 -4.46
N GLU A 67 -13.77 8.54 -4.41
CA GLU A 67 -13.09 7.85 -3.29
C GLU A 67 -11.59 8.15 -3.32
N SER A 68 -10.97 8.16 -4.51
CA SER A 68 -9.57 8.54 -4.69
C SER A 68 -9.30 9.99 -4.28
N LYS A 69 -10.19 10.91 -4.62
CA LYS A 69 -10.08 12.31 -4.20
C LYS A 69 -10.17 12.47 -2.68
N ALA A 70 -11.17 11.85 -2.06
CA ALA A 70 -11.31 11.88 -0.60
C ALA A 70 -10.10 11.24 0.11
N LEU A 71 -9.50 10.18 -0.47
CA LEU A 71 -8.28 9.60 0.04
C LEU A 71 -7.11 10.59 -0.01
N LEU A 72 -6.94 11.31 -1.12
CA LEU A 72 -5.85 12.29 -1.27
C LEU A 72 -5.89 13.37 -0.18
N ASP A 73 -7.09 13.78 0.24
CA ASP A 73 -7.28 14.77 1.31
C ASP A 73 -6.87 14.24 2.71
N LEU A 74 -6.82 12.91 2.88
CA LEU A 74 -6.40 12.27 4.14
C LEU A 74 -4.89 12.03 4.22
N LEU A 75 -4.18 12.11 3.09
CA LEU A 75 -2.75 11.80 3.05
C LEU A 75 -1.91 13.01 3.47
N PRO A 76 -0.74 12.76 4.10
CA PRO A 76 0.19 13.83 4.41
C PRO A 76 0.65 14.57 3.14
N GLU A 77 0.73 15.89 3.17
CA GLU A 77 1.19 16.71 2.03
C GLU A 77 2.61 16.33 1.57
N THR A 78 3.42 15.83 2.48
CA THR A 78 4.80 15.39 2.22
C THR A 78 4.90 14.02 1.59
N LEU A 79 3.79 13.26 1.51
CA LEU A 79 3.79 11.92 0.93
C LEU A 79 4.06 11.99 -0.57
N PRO A 80 5.06 11.28 -1.12
CA PRO A 80 5.24 11.16 -2.56
C PRO A 80 4.10 10.33 -3.17
N ILE A 81 3.40 10.94 -4.12
CA ILE A 81 2.31 10.30 -4.88
C ILE A 81 2.73 10.25 -6.33
N TYR A 82 3.12 9.06 -6.77
CA TYR A 82 3.48 8.79 -8.15
C TYR A 82 2.22 8.62 -8.99
N THR A 83 2.18 9.28 -10.14
CA THR A 83 1.02 9.20 -11.04
C THR A 83 1.42 8.66 -12.41
N ALA A 84 0.67 7.68 -12.89
CA ALA A 84 0.90 7.07 -14.20
C ALA A 84 -0.42 6.91 -14.96
N SER A 85 -0.32 6.69 -16.28
CA SER A 85 -1.47 6.28 -17.08
C SER A 85 -1.84 4.83 -16.83
N ASP A 86 -3.10 4.47 -17.04
CA ASP A 86 -3.57 3.09 -16.96
C ASP A 86 -2.73 2.14 -17.82
N ALA A 87 -2.38 2.55 -19.05
CA ALA A 87 -1.53 1.75 -19.94
C ALA A 87 -0.16 1.43 -19.32
N LEU A 88 0.47 2.41 -18.65
CA LEU A 88 1.76 2.21 -18.00
C LEU A 88 1.60 1.30 -16.77
N LEU A 89 0.58 1.49 -15.96
CA LEU A 89 0.29 0.68 -14.78
C LEU A 89 -0.03 -0.77 -15.17
N THR A 90 -0.81 -0.99 -16.21
CA THR A 90 -1.12 -2.33 -16.74
C THR A 90 0.15 -3.06 -17.19
N SER A 91 1.09 -2.37 -17.82
CA SER A 91 2.38 -2.96 -18.21
C SER A 91 3.24 -3.38 -17.01
N LEU A 92 3.02 -2.76 -15.86
CA LEU A 92 3.75 -2.95 -14.61
C LEU A 92 3.25 -4.17 -13.84
N THR A 93 1.95 -4.27 -13.68
CA THR A 93 1.30 -5.27 -12.83
C THR A 93 0.90 -6.52 -13.61
N GLY A 94 0.90 -6.47 -14.96
CA GLY A 94 0.38 -7.52 -15.83
C GLY A 94 -1.16 -7.62 -15.83
N PHE A 95 -1.83 -6.77 -15.06
CA PHE A 95 -3.29 -6.64 -15.03
C PHE A 95 -3.69 -5.18 -14.79
N HIS A 96 -4.87 -4.80 -15.22
CA HIS A 96 -5.40 -3.47 -14.93
C HIS A 96 -5.50 -3.28 -13.42
N LEU A 97 -4.99 -2.16 -12.92
CA LEU A 97 -5.27 -1.72 -11.55
C LEU A 97 -6.78 -1.46 -11.44
N THR A 98 -7.53 -2.49 -11.13
CA THR A 98 -9.00 -2.48 -11.12
C THR A 98 -9.59 -1.42 -10.19
N ARG A 99 -8.76 -0.80 -9.33
CA ARG A 99 -9.19 0.16 -8.30
C ARG A 99 -8.30 1.39 -8.18
N GLY A 100 -7.47 1.67 -9.18
CA GLY A 100 -6.81 2.95 -9.42
C GLY A 100 -5.70 3.38 -8.45
N ALA A 101 -5.47 2.70 -7.32
CA ALA A 101 -4.50 3.14 -6.33
C ALA A 101 -3.80 1.99 -5.59
N LEU A 102 -2.47 2.13 -5.40
CA LEU A 102 -1.63 1.32 -4.52
C LEU A 102 -0.93 2.23 -3.53
N CYS A 103 -0.85 1.84 -2.26
CA CYS A 103 -0.11 2.58 -1.25
C CYS A 103 0.82 1.66 -0.47
N LEU A 104 2.09 2.04 -0.40
CA LEU A 104 3.10 1.35 0.39
C LEU A 104 3.03 1.83 1.83
N PHE A 105 2.95 0.89 2.77
CA PHE A 105 2.91 1.15 4.21
C PHE A 105 4.06 0.47 4.94
N LYS A 106 4.53 1.09 6.02
CA LYS A 106 5.41 0.44 6.99
C LYS A 106 4.62 -0.57 7.82
N ARG A 107 5.15 -1.77 7.98
CA ARG A 107 4.65 -2.70 9.01
C ARG A 107 4.99 -2.16 10.40
N LYS A 108 4.14 -2.46 11.36
CA LYS A 108 4.34 -2.16 12.78
C LYS A 108 4.39 -3.44 13.60
N GLU A 109 4.84 -3.34 14.83
CA GLU A 109 4.85 -4.49 15.73
C GLU A 109 3.46 -5.12 15.87
N THR A 110 3.43 -6.43 15.76
CA THR A 110 2.22 -7.21 16.02
C THR A 110 2.16 -7.59 17.50
N ASN A 111 0.96 -7.64 18.05
CA ASN A 111 0.79 -8.15 19.39
C ASN A 111 1.22 -9.62 19.47
N SER A 112 1.91 -9.99 20.54
CA SER A 112 2.23 -11.41 20.77
C SER A 112 0.96 -12.23 20.96
N ILE A 113 1.01 -13.51 20.57
CA ILE A 113 -0.11 -14.45 20.77
C ILE A 113 -0.58 -14.44 22.23
N LYS A 114 0.36 -14.44 23.17
CA LYS A 114 0.07 -14.37 24.61
C LYS A 114 -0.74 -13.12 24.97
N LYS A 115 -0.40 -11.95 24.40
CA LYS A 115 -1.11 -10.70 24.66
C LYS A 115 -2.52 -10.70 24.03
N ILE A 116 -2.66 -11.25 22.83
CA ILE A 116 -3.95 -11.37 22.16
C ILE A 116 -4.87 -12.30 22.94
N CYS A 117 -4.38 -13.47 23.38
CA CYS A 117 -5.18 -14.47 24.08
C CYS A 117 -5.54 -14.07 25.51
N ALA A 118 -4.74 -13.26 26.18
CA ALA A 118 -4.94 -12.94 27.60
C ALA A 118 -6.27 -12.25 27.92
N LEU A 119 -6.81 -11.46 27.00
CA LEU A 119 -8.05 -10.70 27.19
C LEU A 119 -9.16 -11.10 26.20
N ALA A 120 -8.88 -12.03 25.31
CA ALA A 120 -9.83 -12.42 24.26
C ALA A 120 -10.91 -13.36 24.82
N LYS A 121 -12.17 -12.99 24.62
CA LYS A 121 -13.32 -13.88 24.86
C LYS A 121 -13.65 -14.77 23.65
N ARG A 122 -13.20 -14.35 22.46
CA ARG A 122 -13.37 -15.07 21.20
C ARG A 122 -12.13 -14.80 20.33
N ILE A 123 -11.68 -15.80 19.59
CA ILE A 123 -10.54 -15.70 18.68
C ILE A 123 -11.00 -16.26 17.33
N ALA A 124 -10.73 -15.52 16.27
CA ALA A 124 -10.84 -15.99 14.89
C ALA A 124 -9.43 -16.23 14.33
N ILE A 125 -9.23 -17.38 13.72
CA ILE A 125 -7.99 -17.73 13.02
C ILE A 125 -8.33 -17.81 11.54
N LEU A 126 -7.61 -17.04 10.73
CA LEU A 126 -7.75 -16.99 9.29
C LEU A 126 -6.43 -17.42 8.68
N GLU A 127 -6.45 -18.43 7.82
CA GLU A 127 -5.30 -19.00 7.14
C GLU A 127 -5.62 -19.14 5.66
N ASP A 128 -4.69 -18.77 4.80
CA ASP A 128 -4.81 -18.89 3.33
C ASP A 128 -6.12 -18.29 2.74
N ILE A 129 -6.55 -17.15 3.29
CA ILE A 129 -7.72 -16.45 2.79
C ILE A 129 -7.32 -15.65 1.55
N VAL A 130 -7.96 -15.97 0.42
CA VAL A 130 -7.78 -15.33 -0.89
C VAL A 130 -9.04 -14.53 -1.24
#